data_5d6b6a2014510c3641607fd447a6049c
#
_entry.id   5d6b6a2014510c3641607fd447a6049c
#
_cell.length_a   1.000
_cell.length_b   1.000
_cell.length_c   1.000
_cell.angle_alpha   90.00
_cell.angle_beta   90.00
_cell.angle_gamma   90.00
#
_symmetry.space_group_name_H-M   'P 1'
#
loop_
_entity.id
_entity.type
_entity.pdbx_description
1 polymer ?
#
loop_
_entity_poly.entity_id
_entity_poly.type
_entity_poly.pdbx_seq_one_letter_code
_entity_poly.pdbx_strand_id
1 'polypeptide(L)' 'MRPGDLIFYTNSGGTINHVALYIGNGQVVHASNPSSGIKISRWNYRTPAKIVNVLGD' A
#
# COMPACT_ATOMS: atom_id res chain seq x y z
N MET A 1 1.45 10.17 -6.54
CA MET A 1 2.00 8.81 -6.35
C MET A 1 2.64 8.33 -7.63
N ARG A 2 3.77 7.67 -7.51
CA ARG A 2 4.47 7.08 -8.64
C ARG A 2 4.70 5.60 -8.39
N PRO A 3 4.85 4.79 -9.43
CA PRO A 3 5.24 3.40 -9.23
C PRO A 3 6.52 3.30 -8.41
N GLY A 4 6.52 2.45 -7.41
CA GLY A 4 7.64 2.32 -6.48
C GLY A 4 7.42 3.00 -5.14
N ASP A 5 6.38 3.83 -5.01
CA ASP A 5 6.06 4.44 -3.73
C ASP A 5 5.43 3.41 -2.80
N LEU A 6 5.72 3.54 -1.51
CA LEU A 6 5.08 2.71 -0.48
C LEU A 6 3.91 3.47 0.13
N ILE A 7 2.81 2.77 0.29
CA ILE A 7 1.60 3.33 0.89
C ILE A 7 1.34 2.58 2.19
N PHE A 8 1.24 3.32 3.29
CA PHE A 8 0.97 2.75 4.61
C PHE A 8 -0.49 2.97 4.97
N TYR A 9 -1.11 1.94 5.48
CA TYR A 9 -2.51 1.95 5.88
C TYR A 9 -2.64 1.72 7.38
N THR A 10 -3.62 2.37 7.98
CA THR A 10 -3.90 2.20 9.40
C THR A 10 -5.07 1.26 9.60
N ASN A 11 -5.11 0.64 10.79
CA ASN A 11 -6.28 -0.10 11.23
C ASN A 11 -7.29 0.87 11.87
N SER A 12 -8.37 0.33 12.41
CA SER A 12 -9.42 1.14 13.03
C SER A 12 -8.94 1.90 14.27
N GLY A 13 -7.86 1.45 14.88
CA GLY A 13 -7.28 2.12 16.04
C GLY A 13 -6.26 3.21 15.68
N GLY A 14 -6.02 3.45 14.38
CA GLY A 14 -5.08 4.46 13.95
C GLY A 14 -3.63 4.00 13.91
N THR A 15 -3.38 2.72 14.12
CA THR A 15 -2.03 2.15 14.08
C THR A 15 -1.73 1.69 12.66
N ILE A 16 -0.55 2.03 12.14
CA ILE A 16 -0.12 1.53 10.84
C ILE A 16 0.16 0.04 10.97
N ASN A 17 -0.60 -0.76 10.21
CA ASN A 17 -0.48 -2.21 10.28
C ASN A 17 -0.37 -2.87 8.92
N HIS A 18 -0.26 -2.08 7.85
CA HIS A 18 -0.20 -2.64 6.50
C HIS A 18 0.54 -1.69 5.58
N VAL A 19 1.30 -2.26 4.66
CA VAL A 19 2.01 -1.49 3.65
C VAL A 19 1.83 -2.16 2.30
N ALA A 20 1.73 -1.36 1.25
CA ALA A 20 1.61 -1.86 -0.12
C ALA A 20 2.54 -1.06 -1.03
N LEU A 21 2.89 -1.66 -2.16
CA LEU A 21 3.74 -1.03 -3.16
C LEU A 21 2.86 -0.53 -4.31
N TYR A 22 2.97 0.76 -4.63
CA TYR A 22 2.23 1.32 -5.75
C TYR A 22 2.89 0.90 -7.06
N ILE A 23 2.10 0.37 -7.99
CA ILE A 23 2.60 -0.12 -9.27
C ILE A 23 2.08 0.68 -10.46
N GLY A 24 1.36 1.76 -10.21
CA GLY A 24 0.79 2.57 -11.27
C GLY A 24 -0.66 2.22 -11.55
N ASN A 25 -1.31 3.02 -12.38
CA ASN A 25 -2.72 2.85 -12.77
C ASN A 25 -3.68 2.79 -11.58
N GLY A 26 -3.33 3.44 -10.48
CA GLY A 26 -4.16 3.44 -9.28
C GLY A 26 -4.18 2.11 -8.54
N GLN A 27 -3.18 1.26 -8.76
CA GLN A 27 -3.12 -0.08 -8.17
C GLN A 27 -1.92 -0.25 -7.26
N VAL A 28 -2.07 -1.11 -6.27
CA VAL A 28 -1.00 -1.46 -5.35
C VAL A 28 -0.89 -2.98 -5.25
N VAL A 29 0.34 -3.43 -5.01
CA VAL A 29 0.63 -4.84 -4.74
C VAL A 29 0.94 -4.98 -3.26
N HIS A 30 0.31 -5.93 -2.62
CA HIS A 30 0.59 -6.19 -1.22
C HIS A 30 0.49 -7.69 -0.93
N ALA A 31 1.32 -8.13 0.02
CA ALA A 31 1.25 -9.49 0.56
C ALA A 31 0.28 -9.44 1.73
N SER A 32 -0.96 -9.83 1.48
CA SER A 32 -1.99 -9.69 2.52
C SER A 32 -1.80 -10.70 3.65
N ASN A 33 -1.43 -11.92 3.32
CA ASN A 33 -1.06 -12.91 4.32
C ASN A 33 -0.40 -14.10 3.62
N PRO A 34 0.26 -15.00 4.39
CA PRO A 34 0.96 -16.14 3.78
C PRO A 34 0.08 -17.08 2.97
N SER A 35 -1.16 -17.24 3.36
CA SER A 35 -2.05 -18.16 2.63
C SER A 35 -2.63 -17.55 1.37
N SER A 36 -2.82 -16.24 1.32
CA SER A 36 -3.33 -15.56 0.14
C SER A 36 -2.24 -15.20 -0.86
N GLY A 37 -1.01 -15.04 -0.38
CA GLY A 37 0.07 -14.62 -1.23
C GLY A 37 -0.04 -13.15 -1.63
N ILE A 38 0.42 -12.83 -2.83
CA ILE A 38 0.44 -11.46 -3.33
C ILE A 38 -0.92 -11.12 -3.91
N LYS A 39 -1.40 -9.94 -3.60
CA LYS A 39 -2.70 -9.46 -4.04
C LYS A 39 -2.56 -8.07 -4.65
N ILE A 40 -3.32 -7.79 -5.71
CA ILE A 40 -3.38 -6.47 -6.31
C ILE A 40 -4.73 -5.86 -5.97
N SER A 41 -4.70 -4.61 -5.49
CA SER A 41 -5.90 -3.87 -5.11
C SER A 41 -5.78 -2.44 -5.59
N ARG A 42 -6.87 -1.67 -5.53
CA ARG A 42 -6.80 -0.24 -5.77
C ARG A 42 -6.09 0.43 -4.60
N TRP A 43 -5.33 1.50 -4.87
CA TRP A 43 -4.58 2.20 -3.84
C TRP A 43 -5.49 2.75 -2.73
N ASN A 44 -6.73 3.07 -3.07
CA ASN A 44 -7.68 3.68 -2.13
C ASN A 44 -8.71 2.69 -1.59
N TYR A 45 -8.43 1.39 -1.64
CA TYR A 45 -9.34 0.40 -1.07
C TYR A 45 -9.48 0.57 0.45
N ARG A 46 -8.52 1.21 1.08
CA ARG A 46 -8.56 1.69 2.45
C ARG A 46 -8.03 3.11 2.43
N THR A 47 -8.30 3.88 3.48
CA THR A 47 -7.75 5.23 3.59
C THR A 47 -6.26 5.16 3.84
N PRO A 48 -5.42 5.67 2.94
CA PRO A 48 -3.99 5.68 3.18
C PRO A 48 -3.62 6.63 4.32
N ALA A 49 -2.73 6.18 5.20
CA ALA A 49 -2.25 7.02 6.29
C ALA A 49 -1.03 7.83 5.86
N LYS A 50 -0.17 7.23 5.03
CA LYS A 50 1.08 7.86 4.65
C LYS A 50 1.56 7.27 3.34
N ILE A 51 2.18 8.11 2.52
CA ILE A 51 2.81 7.68 1.27
C ILE A 51 4.29 8.07 1.36
N VAL A 52 5.18 7.11 1.14
CA VAL A 52 6.62 7.32 1.23
C VAL A 52 7.24 7.06 -0.13
N ASN A 53 7.99 8.04 -0.63
CA ASN A 53 8.73 7.88 -1.87
C ASN A 53 10.09 7.28 -1.56
N VAL A 54 10.22 5.98 -1.77
CA VAL A 54 11.46 5.26 -1.44
C VAL A 54 12.58 5.60 -2.41
N LEU A 55 12.23 5.98 -3.63
CA LEU A 55 13.22 6.24 -4.68
C LEU A 55 13.78 7.66 -4.63
N GLY A 56 13.23 8.52 -3.78
CA GLY A 56 13.77 9.86 -3.61
C GLY A 56 13.44 10.86 -4.69
N ASP A 57 12.45 10.59 -5.50
CA ASP A 57 12.02 11.51 -6.56
C ASP A 57 11.19 12.66 -6.05
#